data_2c9f2224e771f076f108969c5fa6c2b9
#
_entry.id   2c9f2224e771f076f108969c5fa6c2b9
#
_cell.length_a   1.000
_cell.length_b   1.000
_cell.length_c   1.000
_cell.angle_alpha   90.00
_cell.angle_beta   90.00
_cell.angle_gamma   90.00
#
_symmetry.space_group_name_H-M   'P 1'
#
loop_
_entity.id
_entity.type
_entity.pdbx_description
1 polymer ?
#
loop_
_entity_poly.entity_id
_entity_poly.type
_entity_poly.pdbx_seq_one_letter_code
_entity_poly.pdbx_strand_id
1 'polypeptide(L)'
;MSYYIAYGSNLYSEQFQHRCPDAVFVASGVLKHYTLAFCGSNGNAFLTVKRQADGSVPVAVYRISSSDERSLDRYEGYPNFYIKEQAVVELNTDVKIKGMMYVMKEQPYAYPSESYFSVCSMGYQQLGFPVEILENARAYLETSSAVGHNLQFYRKRVGYSQSELEILCGFCKGKICKLETGERDFRRVSADVYILLKRYLRFDDSYIFLKKPRS
;
A
#
# COMPACT_ATOMS: atom_id res chain seq x y z
N MET A 1 18.71 20.71 1.76
CA MET A 1 17.92 19.96 2.76
C MET A 1 16.48 19.95 2.28
N SER A 2 15.83 18.79 2.30
CA SER A 2 14.45 18.61 1.88
C SER A 2 13.60 18.06 3.04
N TYR A 3 12.28 18.22 2.97
CA TYR A 3 11.37 17.56 3.91
C TYR A 3 10.98 16.20 3.38
N TYR A 4 11.11 15.19 4.25
CA TYR A 4 10.69 13.81 4.02
C TYR A 4 9.50 13.47 4.92
N ILE A 5 8.49 12.84 4.35
CA ILE A 5 7.27 12.41 5.01
C ILE A 5 7.32 10.90 5.19
N ALA A 6 7.40 10.43 6.44
CA ALA A 6 7.39 9.02 6.81
C ALA A 6 6.02 8.60 7.32
N TYR A 7 5.54 7.41 6.91
CA TYR A 7 4.26 6.83 7.33
C TYR A 7 4.33 5.32 7.64
N GLY A 8 5.48 4.69 7.42
CA GLY A 8 5.68 3.24 7.58
C GLY A 8 6.86 2.92 8.50
N SER A 9 7.68 1.92 8.13
CA SER A 9 8.79 1.44 8.95
C SER A 9 9.84 2.52 9.30
N ASN A 10 9.92 3.59 8.51
CA ASN A 10 10.79 4.74 8.78
C ASN A 10 10.30 5.62 9.96
N LEU A 11 9.16 5.30 10.57
CA LEU A 11 8.72 5.90 11.84
C LEU A 11 9.45 5.31 13.05
N TYR A 12 9.99 4.08 12.94
CA TYR A 12 10.75 3.46 14.01
C TYR A 12 12.15 4.06 14.09
N SER A 13 12.38 4.87 15.12
CA SER A 13 13.52 5.79 15.23
C SER A 13 14.86 5.08 15.18
N GLU A 14 15.02 3.93 15.84
CA GLU A 14 16.29 3.20 15.87
C GLU A 14 16.75 2.78 14.47
N GLN A 15 15.87 2.18 13.67
CA GLN A 15 16.19 1.80 12.30
C GLN A 15 16.36 3.02 11.38
N PHE A 16 15.54 4.05 11.59
CA PHE A 16 15.58 5.24 10.75
C PHE A 16 16.88 6.03 10.95
N GLN A 17 17.37 6.21 12.19
CA GLN A 17 18.61 6.89 12.47
C GLN A 17 19.84 6.17 11.88
N HIS A 18 19.86 4.84 11.88
CA HIS A 18 20.92 4.10 11.19
C HIS A 18 20.92 4.33 9.69
N ARG A 19 19.75 4.52 9.10
CA ARG A 19 19.57 4.75 7.66
C ARG A 19 19.82 6.19 7.26
N CYS A 20 19.43 7.12 8.11
CA CYS A 20 19.43 8.56 7.88
C CYS A 20 20.02 9.29 9.11
N PRO A 21 21.34 9.25 9.33
CA PRO A 21 21.97 9.80 10.53
C PRO A 21 21.86 11.33 10.65
N ASP A 22 21.70 12.05 9.53
CA ASP A 22 21.57 13.51 9.51
C ASP A 22 20.10 13.97 9.62
N ALA A 23 19.15 13.04 9.66
CA ALA A 23 17.74 13.37 9.69
C ALA A 23 17.34 14.00 11.03
N VAL A 24 16.62 15.10 10.95
CA VAL A 24 16.09 15.83 12.11
C VAL A 24 14.56 15.77 12.08
N PHE A 25 13.98 15.25 13.16
CA PHE A 25 12.51 15.27 13.33
C PHE A 25 12.03 16.72 13.42
N VAL A 26 10.99 17.04 12.65
CA VAL A 26 10.39 18.38 12.60
C VAL A 26 9.07 18.40 13.35
N ALA A 27 8.15 17.55 12.96
CA ALA A 27 6.82 17.47 13.58
C ALA A 27 6.10 16.18 13.17
N SER A 28 5.08 15.82 13.96
CA SER A 28 4.01 14.93 13.54
C SER A 28 2.89 15.72 12.87
N GLY A 29 2.19 15.07 11.95
CA GLY A 29 1.07 15.67 11.25
C GLY A 29 0.18 14.63 10.58
N VAL A 30 -0.73 15.10 9.74
CA VAL A 30 -1.70 14.26 9.04
C VAL A 30 -1.60 14.47 7.53
N LEU A 31 -1.51 13.36 6.81
CA LEU A 31 -1.61 13.31 5.37
C LEU A 31 -3.07 13.04 4.99
N LYS A 32 -3.80 14.09 4.55
CA LYS A 32 -5.21 14.02 4.17
C LYS A 32 -5.39 13.38 2.80
N HIS A 33 -6.56 12.77 2.60
CA HIS A 33 -6.98 12.12 1.35
C HIS A 33 -6.13 10.91 0.96
N TYR A 34 -5.61 10.21 1.97
CA TYR A 34 -4.87 8.96 1.81
C TYR A 34 -5.28 7.92 2.84
N THR A 35 -5.10 6.67 2.49
CA THR A 35 -5.21 5.51 3.38
C THR A 35 -3.96 4.64 3.25
N LEU A 36 -3.66 3.87 4.29
CA LEU A 36 -2.60 2.87 4.25
C LEU A 36 -3.02 1.62 3.49
N ALA A 37 -2.08 1.00 2.82
CA ALA A 37 -2.26 -0.29 2.18
C ALA A 37 -0.98 -1.14 2.31
N PHE A 38 -1.13 -2.44 2.53
CA PHE A 38 -0.05 -3.40 2.38
C PHE A 38 -0.08 -3.98 0.98
N CYS A 39 0.99 -3.75 0.22
CA CYS A 39 1.11 -4.19 -1.17
C CYS A 39 2.48 -4.84 -1.42
N GLY A 40 2.55 -5.74 -2.41
CA GLY A 40 3.77 -6.47 -2.75
C GLY A 40 3.52 -7.95 -2.96
N SER A 41 4.45 -8.81 -2.53
CA SER A 41 4.27 -10.26 -2.52
C SER A 41 3.80 -10.77 -1.16
N ASN A 42 3.04 -11.86 -1.14
CA ASN A 42 2.48 -12.40 0.09
C ASN A 42 3.60 -12.82 1.06
N GLY A 43 3.54 -12.37 2.31
CA GLY A 43 4.61 -12.53 3.30
C GLY A 43 5.77 -11.54 3.14
N ASN A 44 5.79 -10.74 2.08
CA ASN A 44 6.80 -9.72 1.80
C ASN A 44 6.16 -8.47 1.20
N ALA A 45 5.02 -8.06 1.77
CA ALA A 45 4.35 -6.83 1.44
C ALA A 45 4.80 -5.70 2.38
N PHE A 46 4.81 -4.49 1.84
CA PHE A 46 5.22 -3.28 2.54
C PHE A 46 4.12 -2.23 2.50
N LEU A 47 4.17 -1.27 3.42
CA LEU A 47 3.23 -0.17 3.46
C LEU A 47 3.42 0.78 2.29
N THR A 48 2.30 1.18 1.73
CA THR A 48 2.18 2.33 0.84
C THR A 48 0.94 3.14 1.20
N VAL A 49 0.79 4.31 0.61
CA VAL A 49 -0.43 5.10 0.70
C VAL A 49 -1.19 5.06 -0.61
N LYS A 50 -2.52 5.03 -0.52
CA LYS A 50 -3.43 5.12 -1.67
C LYS A 50 -4.37 6.30 -1.49
N ARG A 51 -4.76 6.95 -2.60
CA ARG A 51 -5.73 8.05 -2.57
C ARG A 51 -7.10 7.56 -2.09
N GLN A 52 -7.66 8.27 -1.10
CA GLN A 52 -8.99 8.02 -0.56
C GLN A 52 -9.58 9.34 -0.05
N ALA A 53 -10.72 9.77 -0.58
CA ALA A 53 -11.29 11.11 -0.35
C ALA A 53 -11.38 11.49 1.14
N ASP A 54 -11.90 10.59 1.98
CA ASP A 54 -12.08 10.82 3.42
C ASP A 54 -10.97 10.21 4.26
N GLY A 55 -9.90 9.74 3.61
CA GLY A 55 -8.77 9.10 4.28
C GLY A 55 -7.86 10.10 4.99
N SER A 56 -7.22 9.64 6.05
CA SER A 56 -6.17 10.38 6.75
C SER A 56 -5.14 9.41 7.33
N VAL A 57 -3.86 9.72 7.16
CA VAL A 57 -2.74 8.92 7.64
C VAL A 57 -1.85 9.78 8.54
N PRO A 58 -1.57 9.35 9.78
CA PRO A 58 -0.61 10.04 10.62
C PRO A 58 0.80 9.85 10.05
N VAL A 59 1.59 10.91 10.07
CA VAL A 59 2.92 10.94 9.47
C VAL A 59 3.90 11.72 10.34
N ALA A 60 5.17 11.37 10.23
CA ALA A 60 6.27 12.18 10.74
C ALA A 60 6.95 12.94 9.58
N VAL A 61 7.28 14.19 9.84
CA VAL A 61 8.05 15.03 8.91
C VAL A 61 9.48 15.14 9.44
N TYR A 62 10.44 14.82 8.59
CA TYR A 62 11.85 14.96 8.87
C TYR A 62 12.50 15.94 7.88
N ARG A 63 13.45 16.70 8.35
CA ARG A 63 14.39 17.42 7.49
C ARG A 63 15.58 16.49 7.26
N ILE A 64 15.87 16.19 6.00
CA ILE A 64 16.91 15.24 5.59
C ILE A 64 18.01 15.91 4.76
N SER A 65 19.21 15.34 4.82
CA SER A 65 20.33 15.72 3.97
C SER A 65 20.23 15.05 2.59
N SER A 66 21.05 15.48 1.63
CA SER A 66 21.17 14.78 0.35
C SER A 66 21.78 13.39 0.48
N SER A 67 22.57 13.15 1.56
CA SER A 67 23.11 11.83 1.89
C SER A 67 22.00 10.88 2.36
N ASP A 68 21.15 11.34 3.27
CA ASP A 68 20.00 10.59 3.76
C ASP A 68 19.04 10.24 2.62
N GLU A 69 18.77 11.20 1.73
CA GLU A 69 17.90 10.97 0.58
C GLU A 69 18.45 9.85 -0.32
N ARG A 70 19.75 9.82 -0.60
CA ARG A 70 20.36 8.72 -1.36
C ARG A 70 20.29 7.37 -0.63
N SER A 71 20.36 7.39 0.69
CA SER A 71 20.19 6.17 1.51
C SER A 71 18.76 5.66 1.46
N LEU A 72 17.79 6.56 1.53
CA LEU A 72 16.37 6.25 1.35
C LEU A 72 16.10 5.72 -0.06
N ASP A 73 16.64 6.34 -1.11
CA ASP A 73 16.49 5.86 -2.48
C ASP A 73 16.92 4.40 -2.64
N ARG A 74 18.05 4.03 -2.06
CA ARG A 74 18.51 2.63 -2.07
C ARG A 74 17.60 1.71 -1.28
N TYR A 75 17.18 2.13 -0.10
CA TYR A 75 16.32 1.33 0.78
C TYR A 75 14.95 1.08 0.18
N GLU A 76 14.33 2.11 -0.41
CA GLU A 76 13.00 2.06 -1.02
C GLU A 76 13.02 1.46 -2.44
N GLY A 77 14.21 1.17 -2.98
CA GLY A 77 14.34 0.66 -4.36
C GLY A 77 13.88 1.66 -5.42
N TYR A 78 14.06 2.97 -5.14
CA TYR A 78 13.74 4.03 -6.09
C TYR A 78 14.66 3.94 -7.34
N PRO A 79 14.16 4.15 -8.54
CA PRO A 79 12.76 4.48 -8.91
C PRO A 79 11.93 3.23 -9.28
N ASN A 80 12.42 2.01 -9.04
CA ASN A 80 11.85 0.79 -9.60
C ASN A 80 10.70 0.24 -8.76
N PHE A 81 10.81 0.26 -7.44
CA PHE A 81 9.80 -0.29 -6.52
C PHE A 81 8.93 0.81 -5.91
N TYR A 82 9.54 1.87 -5.37
CA TYR A 82 8.85 3.09 -4.97
C TYR A 82 9.20 4.25 -5.90
N ILE A 83 8.29 5.22 -6.00
CA ILE A 83 8.50 6.52 -6.63
C ILE A 83 8.41 7.63 -5.59
N LYS A 84 9.01 8.79 -5.90
CA LYS A 84 8.89 9.98 -5.06
C LYS A 84 7.68 10.80 -5.48
N GLU A 85 6.84 11.14 -4.51
CA GLU A 85 5.73 12.09 -4.69
C GLU A 85 5.86 13.25 -3.72
N GLN A 86 5.38 14.43 -4.15
CA GLN A 86 5.23 15.59 -3.28
C GLN A 86 3.85 15.58 -2.63
N ALA A 87 3.82 15.76 -1.32
CA ALA A 87 2.58 15.84 -0.57
C ALA A 87 2.60 17.02 0.42
N VAL A 88 1.42 17.38 0.88
CA VAL A 88 1.23 18.43 1.89
C VAL A 88 0.73 17.75 3.16
N VAL A 89 1.43 17.97 4.25
CA VAL A 89 1.08 17.49 5.61
C VAL A 89 0.47 18.65 6.38
N GLU A 90 -0.68 18.40 7.01
CA GLU A 90 -1.29 19.33 7.96
C GLU A 90 -0.77 19.03 9.36
N LEU A 91 -0.14 20.04 10.00
CA LEU A 91 0.31 19.94 11.37
C LEU A 91 -0.80 20.35 12.33
N ASN A 92 -0.67 19.97 13.61
CA ASN A 92 -1.66 20.30 14.66
C ASN A 92 -1.83 21.82 14.93
N THR A 93 -1.05 22.68 14.26
CA THR A 93 -1.00 24.13 14.41
C THR A 93 -1.51 24.90 13.19
N ASP A 94 -2.36 24.30 12.38
CA ASP A 94 -2.81 24.84 11.08
C ASP A 94 -1.68 25.15 10.07
N VAL A 95 -0.46 24.80 10.41
CA VAL A 95 0.71 24.91 9.53
C VAL A 95 0.73 23.74 8.56
N LYS A 96 1.02 24.03 7.29
CA LYS A 96 1.17 23.03 6.25
C LYS A 96 2.63 22.95 5.82
N ILE A 97 3.14 21.71 5.75
CA ILE A 97 4.49 21.45 5.23
C ILE A 97 4.37 20.63 3.95
N LYS A 98 5.03 21.12 2.89
CA LYS A 98 5.21 20.34 1.66
C LYS A 98 6.49 19.53 1.75
N GLY A 99 6.41 18.22 1.54
CA GLY A 99 7.56 17.33 1.59
C GLY A 99 7.45 16.18 0.58
N MET A 100 8.54 15.47 0.41
CA MET A 100 8.66 14.28 -0.42
C MET A 100 8.27 13.03 0.40
N MET A 101 7.56 12.11 -0.21
CA MET A 101 7.30 10.78 0.31
C MET A 101 7.57 9.72 -0.76
N TYR A 102 7.86 8.49 -0.32
CA TYR A 102 7.93 7.35 -1.22
C TYR A 102 6.56 6.69 -1.32
N VAL A 103 6.08 6.45 -2.55
CA VAL A 103 4.83 5.76 -2.84
C VAL A 103 5.13 4.56 -3.71
N MET A 104 4.63 3.40 -3.34
CA MET A 104 4.89 2.17 -4.08
C MET A 104 4.23 2.24 -5.46
N LYS A 105 4.95 1.83 -6.50
CA LYS A 105 4.34 1.56 -7.81
C LYS A 105 3.21 0.54 -7.67
N GLU A 106 2.31 0.52 -8.63
CA GLU A 106 1.15 -0.38 -8.56
C GLU A 106 1.59 -1.84 -8.33
N GLN A 107 1.17 -2.38 -7.21
CA GLN A 107 1.39 -3.75 -6.76
C GLN A 107 0.08 -4.30 -6.20
N PRO A 108 -0.12 -5.64 -6.23
CA PRO A 108 -1.29 -6.24 -5.61
C PRO A 108 -1.26 -6.09 -4.09
N TYR A 109 -2.43 -6.12 -3.47
CA TYR A 109 -2.55 -6.23 -2.03
C TYR A 109 -2.00 -7.58 -1.55
N ALA A 110 -1.25 -7.58 -0.46
CA ALA A 110 -0.68 -8.80 0.11
C ALA A 110 -0.39 -8.64 1.61
N TYR A 111 -0.26 -9.76 2.31
CA TYR A 111 0.08 -9.74 3.74
C TYR A 111 1.56 -9.37 3.94
N PRO A 112 1.84 -8.46 4.89
CA PRO A 112 3.20 -8.24 5.36
C PRO A 112 3.71 -9.43 6.16
N SER A 113 5.04 -9.52 6.36
CA SER A 113 5.60 -10.38 7.40
C SER A 113 5.27 -9.82 8.79
N GLU A 114 5.16 -10.69 9.79
CA GLU A 114 4.91 -10.25 11.17
C GLU A 114 6.05 -9.36 11.69
N SER A 115 7.29 -9.63 11.31
CA SER A 115 8.44 -8.77 11.65
C SER A 115 8.32 -7.36 11.08
N TYR A 116 7.92 -7.22 9.82
CA TYR A 116 7.70 -5.90 9.22
C TYR A 116 6.53 -5.16 9.87
N PHE A 117 5.41 -5.85 10.10
CA PHE A 117 4.25 -5.27 10.79
C PHE A 117 4.63 -4.79 12.19
N SER A 118 5.40 -5.59 12.94
CA SER A 118 5.89 -5.23 14.28
C SER A 118 6.74 -3.96 14.27
N VAL A 119 7.67 -3.82 13.30
CA VAL A 119 8.49 -2.61 13.15
C VAL A 119 7.64 -1.37 12.89
N CYS A 120 6.62 -1.49 12.00
CA CYS A 120 5.70 -0.37 11.78
C CYS A 120 4.92 -0.03 13.06
N SER A 121 4.42 -1.03 13.78
CA SER A 121 3.69 -0.84 15.03
C SER A 121 4.53 -0.15 16.10
N MET A 122 5.80 -0.54 16.26
CA MET A 122 6.73 0.14 17.18
C MET A 122 6.93 1.61 16.81
N GLY A 123 7.09 1.94 15.51
CA GLY A 123 7.20 3.32 15.06
C GLY A 123 5.94 4.15 15.35
N TYR A 124 4.76 3.56 15.17
CA TYR A 124 3.48 4.20 15.51
C TYR A 124 3.38 4.46 17.01
N GLN A 125 3.71 3.47 17.84
CA GLN A 125 3.70 3.61 19.30
C GLN A 125 4.68 4.67 19.80
N GLN A 126 5.90 4.72 19.27
CA GLN A 126 6.90 5.72 19.64
C GLN A 126 6.44 7.16 19.41
N LEU A 127 5.62 7.38 18.36
CA LEU A 127 5.10 8.70 18.01
C LEU A 127 3.70 8.97 18.58
N GLY A 128 3.13 8.03 19.33
CA GLY A 128 1.77 8.14 19.88
C GLY A 128 0.68 8.08 18.80
N PHE A 129 0.96 7.46 17.65
CA PHE A 129 -0.02 7.28 16.59
C PHE A 129 -0.92 6.07 16.89
N PRO A 130 -2.21 6.11 16.49
CA PRO A 130 -3.13 4.99 16.71
C PRO A 130 -2.71 3.77 15.84
N VAL A 131 -2.34 2.67 16.49
CA VAL A 131 -1.91 1.41 15.82
C VAL A 131 -3.07 0.77 15.06
N GLU A 132 -4.30 1.06 15.45
CA GLU A 132 -5.54 0.60 14.80
C GLU A 132 -5.57 0.94 13.30
N ILE A 133 -4.90 2.01 12.87
CA ILE A 133 -4.78 2.36 11.45
C ILE A 133 -4.00 1.29 10.67
N LEU A 134 -2.94 0.74 11.25
CA LEU A 134 -2.19 -0.39 10.67
C LEU A 134 -3.01 -1.68 10.69
N GLU A 135 -3.71 -1.92 11.80
CA GLU A 135 -4.59 -3.08 11.94
C GLU A 135 -5.74 -3.04 10.94
N ASN A 136 -6.35 -1.89 10.71
CA ASN A 136 -7.38 -1.68 9.70
C ASN A 136 -6.84 -1.94 8.28
N ALA A 137 -5.63 -1.46 7.97
CA ALA A 137 -4.98 -1.74 6.69
C ALA A 137 -4.71 -3.24 6.49
N ARG A 138 -4.37 -3.97 7.56
CA ARG A 138 -4.19 -5.42 7.55
C ARG A 138 -5.54 -6.16 7.44
N ALA A 139 -6.55 -5.73 8.19
CA ALA A 139 -7.89 -6.32 8.14
C ALA A 139 -8.57 -6.15 6.77
N TYR A 140 -8.27 -5.04 6.06
CA TYR A 140 -8.74 -4.83 4.71
C TYR A 140 -8.38 -5.99 3.77
N LEU A 141 -7.25 -6.66 3.97
CA LEU A 141 -6.81 -7.80 3.16
C LEU A 141 -7.78 -9.01 3.20
N GLU A 142 -8.64 -9.09 4.23
CA GLU A 142 -9.64 -10.16 4.37
C GLU A 142 -10.93 -9.88 3.58
N THR A 143 -11.09 -8.68 3.06
CA THR A 143 -12.31 -8.25 2.36
C THR A 143 -12.38 -8.76 0.91
N SER A 144 -13.60 -8.87 0.39
CA SER A 144 -13.81 -9.14 -1.04
C SER A 144 -13.27 -8.01 -1.93
N SER A 145 -13.24 -6.78 -1.43
CA SER A 145 -12.70 -5.62 -2.15
C SER A 145 -11.19 -5.73 -2.36
N ALA A 146 -10.42 -6.21 -1.37
CA ALA A 146 -8.98 -6.44 -1.54
C ALA A 146 -8.70 -7.48 -2.65
N VAL A 147 -9.45 -8.58 -2.64
CA VAL A 147 -9.36 -9.62 -3.68
C VAL A 147 -9.76 -9.06 -5.05
N GLY A 148 -10.82 -8.26 -5.09
CA GLY A 148 -11.29 -7.59 -6.31
C GLY A 148 -10.24 -6.62 -6.87
N HIS A 149 -9.59 -5.84 -6.03
CA HIS A 149 -8.47 -4.97 -6.45
C HIS A 149 -7.30 -5.77 -7.02
N ASN A 150 -7.00 -6.95 -6.45
CA ASN A 150 -5.97 -7.82 -7.01
C ASN A 150 -6.38 -8.36 -8.39
N LEU A 151 -7.64 -8.73 -8.57
CA LEU A 151 -8.16 -9.11 -9.88
C LEU A 151 -8.02 -7.97 -10.90
N GLN A 152 -8.38 -6.75 -10.50
CA GLN A 152 -8.20 -5.54 -11.34
C GLN A 152 -6.73 -5.31 -11.70
N PHE A 153 -5.81 -5.45 -10.73
CA PHE A 153 -4.37 -5.34 -10.96
C PHE A 153 -3.93 -6.29 -12.08
N TYR A 154 -4.29 -7.57 -12.00
CA TYR A 154 -3.92 -8.56 -13.02
C TYR A 154 -4.55 -8.27 -14.38
N ARG A 155 -5.82 -7.83 -14.42
CA ARG A 155 -6.45 -7.43 -15.68
C ARG A 155 -5.72 -6.26 -16.36
N LYS A 156 -5.42 -5.22 -15.61
CA LYS A 156 -4.68 -4.05 -16.13
C LYS A 156 -3.28 -4.44 -16.60
N ARG A 157 -2.60 -5.32 -15.85
CA ARG A 157 -1.26 -5.79 -16.19
C ARG A 157 -1.19 -6.52 -17.53
N VAL A 158 -2.25 -7.26 -17.91
CA VAL A 158 -2.34 -7.92 -19.22
C VAL A 158 -2.98 -7.03 -20.29
N GLY A 159 -3.43 -5.83 -19.94
CA GLY A 159 -3.90 -4.81 -20.90
C GLY A 159 -5.39 -4.90 -21.26
N TYR A 160 -6.20 -5.75 -20.60
CA TYR A 160 -7.62 -5.85 -20.92
C TYR A 160 -8.45 -4.74 -20.23
N SER A 161 -9.41 -4.16 -20.96
CA SER A 161 -10.54 -3.46 -20.35
C SER A 161 -11.51 -4.46 -19.70
N GLN A 162 -12.42 -3.97 -18.84
CA GLN A 162 -13.46 -4.82 -18.25
C GLN A 162 -14.35 -5.45 -19.34
N SER A 163 -14.75 -4.65 -20.33
CA SER A 163 -15.62 -5.10 -21.41
C SER A 163 -14.97 -6.14 -22.32
N GLU A 164 -13.69 -5.97 -22.66
CA GLU A 164 -12.94 -6.97 -23.44
C GLU A 164 -12.85 -8.31 -22.71
N LEU A 165 -12.56 -8.27 -21.40
CA LEU A 165 -12.49 -9.49 -20.60
C LEU A 165 -13.87 -10.16 -20.46
N GLU A 166 -14.95 -9.38 -20.35
CA GLU A 166 -16.32 -9.90 -20.33
C GLU A 166 -16.66 -10.64 -21.64
N ILE A 167 -16.32 -10.04 -22.78
CA ILE A 167 -16.53 -10.65 -24.09
C ILE A 167 -15.71 -11.95 -24.23
N LEU A 168 -14.42 -11.92 -23.89
CA LEU A 168 -13.53 -13.08 -23.99
C LEU A 168 -14.01 -14.26 -23.11
N CYS A 169 -14.59 -13.96 -21.94
CA CYS A 169 -15.09 -14.95 -21.01
C CYS A 169 -16.57 -15.36 -21.25
N GLY A 170 -17.26 -14.73 -22.19
CA GLY A 170 -18.70 -14.94 -22.38
C GLY A 170 -19.54 -14.48 -21.18
N PHE A 171 -19.11 -13.43 -20.49
CA PHE A 171 -19.79 -12.90 -19.32
C PHE A 171 -20.78 -11.80 -19.70
N CYS A 172 -21.84 -11.66 -18.89
CA CYS A 172 -22.72 -10.51 -18.98
C CYS A 172 -22.02 -9.22 -18.57
N LYS A 173 -22.46 -8.10 -19.14
CA LYS A 173 -21.96 -6.75 -18.83
C LYS A 173 -22.03 -6.45 -17.32
N GLY A 174 -20.96 -5.88 -16.80
CA GLY A 174 -20.84 -5.49 -15.39
C GLY A 174 -20.40 -6.61 -14.45
N LYS A 175 -20.22 -7.85 -14.93
CA LYS A 175 -19.78 -8.97 -14.09
C LYS A 175 -18.34 -8.77 -13.58
N ILE A 176 -17.42 -8.31 -14.43
CA ILE A 176 -16.05 -8.02 -14.04
C ILE A 176 -15.99 -6.84 -13.07
N CYS A 177 -16.77 -5.78 -13.32
CA CYS A 177 -16.87 -4.65 -12.40
C CYS A 177 -17.27 -5.09 -10.99
N LYS A 178 -18.33 -5.91 -10.87
CA LYS A 178 -18.79 -6.44 -9.56
C LYS A 178 -17.77 -7.31 -8.83
N LEU A 179 -16.96 -8.04 -9.57
CA LEU A 179 -15.86 -8.82 -9.01
C LEU A 179 -14.71 -7.92 -8.54
N GLU A 180 -14.36 -6.89 -9.32
CA GLU A 180 -13.27 -5.97 -9.00
C GLU A 180 -13.59 -5.00 -7.86
N THR A 181 -14.85 -4.60 -7.70
CA THR A 181 -15.29 -3.76 -6.57
C THR A 181 -15.51 -4.55 -5.29
N GLY A 182 -15.56 -5.88 -5.38
CA GLY A 182 -15.88 -6.75 -4.26
C GLY A 182 -17.38 -6.83 -3.94
N GLU A 183 -18.26 -6.21 -4.74
CA GLU A 183 -19.72 -6.42 -4.65
C GLU A 183 -20.05 -7.90 -4.76
N ARG A 184 -19.31 -8.61 -5.61
CA ARG A 184 -19.34 -10.08 -5.69
C ARG A 184 -17.96 -10.63 -5.32
N ASP A 185 -17.94 -11.46 -4.29
CA ASP A 185 -16.68 -12.06 -3.81
C ASP A 185 -16.12 -13.06 -4.85
N PHE A 186 -14.95 -12.77 -5.40
CA PHE A 186 -14.28 -13.64 -6.36
C PHE A 186 -13.95 -15.02 -5.79
N ARG A 187 -13.75 -15.16 -4.48
CA ARG A 187 -13.49 -16.44 -3.82
C ARG A 187 -14.69 -17.42 -3.85
N ARG A 188 -15.88 -16.90 -4.22
CA ARG A 188 -17.15 -17.64 -4.28
C ARG A 188 -17.65 -17.88 -5.70
N VAL A 189 -16.84 -17.61 -6.73
CA VAL A 189 -17.22 -17.92 -8.12
C VAL A 189 -17.13 -19.43 -8.38
N SER A 190 -17.85 -19.91 -9.43
CA SER A 190 -17.72 -21.30 -9.87
C SER A 190 -16.32 -21.59 -10.40
N ALA A 191 -15.95 -22.86 -10.39
CA ALA A 191 -14.66 -23.33 -10.90
C ALA A 191 -14.42 -22.89 -12.35
N ASP A 192 -15.45 -22.93 -13.20
CA ASP A 192 -15.36 -22.54 -14.59
C ASP A 192 -15.00 -21.05 -14.74
N VAL A 193 -15.64 -20.18 -13.97
CA VAL A 193 -15.34 -18.74 -13.96
C VAL A 193 -13.90 -18.48 -13.49
N TYR A 194 -13.48 -19.19 -12.44
CA TYR A 194 -12.12 -19.11 -11.92
C TYR A 194 -11.08 -19.54 -12.97
N ILE A 195 -11.28 -20.71 -13.59
CA ILE A 195 -10.35 -21.25 -14.60
C ILE A 195 -10.25 -20.31 -15.80
N LEU A 196 -11.39 -19.78 -16.29
CA LEU A 196 -11.39 -18.82 -17.39
C LEU A 196 -10.59 -17.56 -17.05
N LEU A 197 -10.87 -16.95 -15.90
CA LEU A 197 -10.17 -15.73 -15.50
C LEU A 197 -8.68 -15.99 -15.26
N LYS A 198 -8.33 -17.12 -14.65
CA LYS A 198 -6.91 -17.52 -14.48
C LYS A 198 -6.18 -17.68 -15.81
N ARG A 199 -6.85 -18.27 -16.81
CA ARG A 199 -6.29 -18.44 -18.17
C ARG A 199 -5.95 -17.11 -18.84
N TYR A 200 -6.85 -16.12 -18.76
CA TYR A 200 -6.64 -14.82 -19.40
C TYR A 200 -5.76 -13.89 -18.59
N LEU A 201 -5.89 -13.87 -17.28
CA LEU A 201 -5.20 -12.90 -16.42
C LEU A 201 -3.86 -13.41 -15.89
N ARG A 202 -3.61 -14.72 -15.95
CA ARG A 202 -2.36 -15.37 -15.50
C ARG A 202 -1.95 -14.98 -14.08
N PHE A 203 -2.92 -14.86 -13.17
CA PHE A 203 -2.65 -14.52 -11.78
C PHE A 203 -2.10 -15.72 -11.00
N ASP A 204 -1.32 -15.41 -9.97
CA ASP A 204 -0.93 -16.37 -8.95
C ASP A 204 -2.05 -16.47 -7.89
N ASP A 205 -2.39 -17.68 -7.49
CA ASP A 205 -3.48 -17.97 -6.54
C ASP A 205 -3.22 -17.35 -5.17
N SER A 206 -1.97 -17.21 -4.76
CA SER A 206 -1.59 -16.61 -3.49
C SER A 206 -2.05 -15.15 -3.36
N TYR A 207 -2.17 -14.42 -4.47
CA TYR A 207 -2.65 -13.03 -4.48
C TYR A 207 -4.16 -12.90 -4.53
N ILE A 208 -4.84 -13.94 -5.03
CA ILE A 208 -6.31 -13.95 -5.07
C ILE A 208 -6.87 -14.49 -3.74
N PHE A 209 -6.27 -15.53 -3.20
CA PHE A 209 -6.72 -16.14 -1.96
C PHE A 209 -5.98 -15.62 -0.72
N LEU A 210 -5.34 -14.48 -0.80
CA LEU A 210 -4.66 -13.75 0.28
C LEU A 210 -4.51 -14.59 1.56
N LYS A 211 -3.51 -15.45 1.62
CA LYS A 211 -3.28 -16.31 2.78
C LYS A 211 -2.45 -15.57 3.82
N LYS A 212 -2.91 -15.56 5.08
CA LYS A 212 -2.06 -15.10 6.18
C LYS A 212 -0.75 -15.90 6.18
N PRO A 213 0.40 -15.24 6.39
CA PRO A 213 1.64 -15.97 6.64
C PRO A 213 1.41 -16.94 7.81
N ARG A 214 1.96 -18.14 7.70
CA ARG A 214 2.00 -19.06 8.86
C ARG A 214 2.93 -18.44 9.90
N SER A 215 2.42 -18.25 11.11
CA SER A 215 3.19 -17.83 12.29
C SER A 215 4.31 -18.81 12.58
#